data_7e412580783b1f58b864e2443c875080
#
_entry.id   7e412580783b1f58b864e2443c875080
#
_cell.length_a   1.000
_cell.length_b   1.000
_cell.length_c   1.000
_cell.angle_alpha   90.00
_cell.angle_beta   90.00
_cell.angle_gamma   90.00
#
_symmetry.space_group_name_H-M   'P 1'
#
loop_
_entity.id
_entity.type
_entity.pdbx_description
1 polymer ?
#
loop_
_entity_poly.entity_id
_entity_poly.type
_entity_poly.pdbx_seq_one_letter_code
_entity_poly.pdbx_strand_id
1 'polypeptide(L)'
;KGILWGWRGDTAKSYGGASYAVNGVPDIGADTMITKCKGVSTNFSNVEVGEALWCSGHIGVYIGGGLAVECSPAFDNDVQITAVKNMGTKSGYNARTWTKHGKLPYIEYDNAAPVQPDKPDTGAGAGGTIKAGSVVRVKQGAKTYTGGGLASFVYSRDHVVSELNGDRAVITYGGVTVAAVRVSDLTLVKE
;
A
#
# COMPACT_ATOMS: atom_id res chain seq x y z
N LYS A 1 -5.61 -8.99 -12.10
CA LYS A 1 -4.71 -10.15 -12.29
C LYS A 1 -3.33 -9.69 -11.83
N GLY A 2 -2.79 -10.27 -10.75
CA GLY A 2 -1.46 -9.97 -10.29
C GLY A 2 -0.41 -10.33 -11.34
N ILE A 3 0.56 -9.47 -11.53
CA ILE A 3 1.75 -9.80 -12.31
C ILE A 3 2.67 -10.54 -11.35
N LEU A 4 2.89 -11.82 -11.62
CA LEU A 4 3.93 -12.57 -10.93
C LEU A 4 5.27 -12.25 -11.59
N TRP A 5 6.16 -11.67 -10.83
CA TRP A 5 7.55 -11.50 -11.21
C TRP A 5 8.21 -12.86 -11.23
N GLY A 6 8.68 -13.26 -12.39
CA GLY A 6 9.10 -14.60 -12.62
C GLY A 6 10.32 -15.02 -11.84
N TRP A 7 10.35 -16.26 -11.48
CA TRP A 7 11.57 -16.94 -11.08
C TRP A 7 12.50 -17.06 -12.30
N ARG A 8 13.72 -16.64 -12.10
CA ARG A 8 14.77 -16.79 -13.10
C ARG A 8 15.17 -18.25 -13.24
N GLY A 9 15.04 -18.83 -14.42
CA GLY A 9 15.68 -20.08 -14.80
C GLY A 9 14.76 -21.21 -15.21
N ASP A 10 13.45 -21.08 -15.07
CA ASP A 10 12.52 -22.10 -15.56
C ASP A 10 11.22 -21.46 -16.08
N THR A 11 11.22 -21.15 -17.37
CA THR A 11 10.07 -20.54 -18.06
C THR A 11 8.87 -21.47 -18.17
N ALA A 12 9.03 -22.75 -17.84
CA ALA A 12 7.97 -23.76 -17.91
C ALA A 12 7.16 -23.88 -16.62
N LYS A 13 7.60 -23.26 -15.51
CA LYS A 13 6.86 -23.33 -14.25
C LYS A 13 5.77 -22.30 -14.16
N SER A 14 4.60 -22.74 -13.76
CA SER A 14 3.50 -21.88 -13.36
C SER A 14 3.28 -22.00 -11.86
N TYR A 15 3.06 -20.87 -11.17
CA TYR A 15 2.69 -20.84 -9.77
C TYR A 15 1.29 -20.21 -9.64
N GLY A 16 0.40 -20.92 -8.95
CA GLY A 16 -0.99 -20.45 -8.79
C GLY A 16 -1.72 -20.19 -10.12
N GLY A 17 -1.36 -20.93 -11.17
CA GLY A 17 -1.97 -20.79 -12.50
C GLY A 17 -1.46 -19.61 -13.32
N ALA A 18 -0.44 -18.88 -12.86
CA ALA A 18 0.21 -17.82 -13.61
C ALA A 18 1.51 -18.33 -14.25
N SER A 19 1.75 -17.94 -15.50
CA SER A 19 3.00 -18.19 -16.21
C SER A 19 3.91 -16.98 -16.09
N TYR A 20 5.20 -17.22 -16.00
CA TYR A 20 6.22 -16.17 -15.96
C TYR A 20 6.51 -15.58 -17.32
N ALA A 21 6.96 -14.33 -17.34
CA ALA A 21 7.37 -13.61 -18.55
C ALA A 21 6.30 -13.59 -19.65
N VAL A 22 5.04 -13.72 -19.31
CA VAL A 22 3.91 -13.62 -20.24
C VAL A 22 3.44 -12.19 -20.40
N ASN A 23 2.78 -11.88 -21.51
CA ASN A 23 2.18 -10.57 -21.78
C ASN A 23 3.19 -9.42 -21.85
N GLY A 24 4.40 -9.69 -22.30
CA GLY A 24 5.44 -8.66 -22.51
C GLY A 24 6.14 -8.19 -21.25
N VAL A 25 5.92 -8.84 -20.11
CA VAL A 25 6.69 -8.59 -18.88
C VAL A 25 7.86 -9.57 -18.81
N PRO A 26 9.10 -9.13 -19.07
CA PRO A 26 10.26 -9.99 -19.03
C PRO A 26 10.68 -10.29 -17.59
N ASP A 27 11.24 -11.48 -17.37
CA ASP A 27 11.96 -11.80 -16.16
C ASP A 27 13.36 -11.18 -16.23
N ILE A 28 13.57 -10.09 -15.50
CA ILE A 28 14.83 -9.33 -15.49
C ILE A 28 15.27 -9.02 -14.06
N GLY A 29 16.58 -8.94 -13.86
CA GLY A 29 17.15 -8.61 -12.54
C GLY A 29 16.86 -7.17 -12.12
N ALA A 30 17.01 -6.91 -10.82
CA ALA A 30 16.75 -5.63 -10.18
C ALA A 30 17.46 -4.44 -10.85
N ASP A 31 18.74 -4.62 -11.18
CA ASP A 31 19.56 -3.56 -11.79
C ASP A 31 19.11 -3.24 -13.22
N THR A 32 18.60 -4.20 -13.95
CA THR A 32 18.00 -3.97 -15.26
C THR A 32 16.61 -3.34 -15.13
N MET A 33 15.82 -3.75 -14.14
CA MET A 33 14.47 -3.24 -13.92
C MET A 33 14.47 -1.74 -13.68
N ILE A 34 15.33 -1.25 -12.80
CA ILE A 34 15.37 0.19 -12.48
C ILE A 34 15.70 1.04 -13.71
N THR A 35 16.49 0.52 -14.67
CA THR A 35 16.81 1.24 -15.91
C THR A 35 15.62 1.36 -16.86
N LYS A 36 14.61 0.49 -16.70
CA LYS A 36 13.37 0.53 -17.49
C LYS A 36 12.27 1.35 -16.84
N CYS A 37 12.43 1.74 -15.57
CA CYS A 37 11.48 2.57 -14.87
C CYS A 37 11.44 3.99 -15.45
N LYS A 38 10.27 4.61 -15.39
CA LYS A 38 10.07 6.01 -15.76
C LYS A 38 10.25 6.92 -14.54
N GLY A 39 10.70 8.16 -14.77
CA GLY A 39 10.82 9.15 -13.71
C GLY A 39 11.79 8.74 -12.59
N VAL A 40 12.86 8.01 -12.93
CA VAL A 40 13.84 7.56 -11.93
C VAL A 40 14.44 8.75 -11.19
N SER A 41 14.40 8.69 -9.86
CA SER A 41 14.84 9.77 -8.97
C SER A 41 15.59 9.20 -7.76
N THR A 42 16.40 10.05 -7.14
CA THR A 42 17.04 9.82 -5.84
C THR A 42 16.35 10.60 -4.71
N ASN A 43 15.35 11.40 -5.05
CA ASN A 43 14.59 12.20 -4.09
C ASN A 43 13.37 11.44 -3.58
N PHE A 44 13.49 10.83 -2.42
CA PHE A 44 12.42 10.00 -1.83
C PHE A 44 11.24 10.82 -1.26
N SER A 45 11.28 12.15 -1.29
CA SER A 45 10.15 12.97 -0.85
C SER A 45 8.96 12.93 -1.83
N ASN A 46 9.20 12.52 -3.08
CA ASN A 46 8.19 12.46 -4.14
C ASN A 46 7.92 11.03 -4.65
N VAL A 47 8.34 10.01 -3.89
CA VAL A 47 8.05 8.61 -4.26
C VAL A 47 6.55 8.35 -4.18
N GLU A 48 6.00 7.71 -5.22
CA GLU A 48 4.58 7.36 -5.30
C GLU A 48 4.36 5.88 -4.97
N VAL A 49 3.18 5.56 -4.43
CA VAL A 49 2.80 4.17 -4.15
C VAL A 49 2.81 3.34 -5.43
N GLY A 50 3.40 2.15 -5.36
CA GLY A 50 3.59 1.26 -6.51
C GLY A 50 4.92 1.46 -7.24
N GLU A 51 5.70 2.50 -6.94
CA GLU A 51 7.03 2.66 -7.53
C GLU A 51 8.01 1.60 -7.04
N ALA A 52 8.89 1.20 -7.96
CA ALA A 52 10.06 0.41 -7.59
C ALA A 52 11.00 1.23 -6.71
N LEU A 53 11.50 0.60 -5.66
CA LEU A 53 12.62 1.07 -4.85
C LEU A 53 13.82 0.19 -5.16
N TRP A 54 14.96 0.80 -5.44
CA TRP A 54 16.15 0.08 -5.88
C TRP A 54 17.38 0.44 -5.05
N CYS A 55 18.18 -0.57 -4.75
CA CYS A 55 19.59 -0.45 -4.42
C CYS A 55 20.36 -1.54 -5.16
N SER A 56 21.69 -1.48 -5.22
CA SER A 56 22.49 -2.42 -6.03
C SER A 56 22.12 -3.88 -5.77
N GLY A 57 21.72 -4.56 -6.83
CA GLY A 57 21.31 -5.97 -6.81
C GLY A 57 19.97 -6.28 -6.16
N HIS A 58 19.21 -5.26 -5.73
CA HIS A 58 17.96 -5.49 -5.01
C HIS A 58 16.85 -4.49 -5.37
N ILE A 59 15.61 -4.96 -5.32
CA ILE A 59 14.42 -4.18 -5.62
C ILE A 59 13.28 -4.50 -4.64
N GLY A 60 12.50 -3.49 -4.30
CA GLY A 60 11.26 -3.57 -3.55
C GLY A 60 10.20 -2.69 -4.18
N VAL A 61 9.02 -2.63 -3.58
CA VAL A 61 7.90 -1.78 -4.02
C VAL A 61 7.48 -0.87 -2.88
N TYR A 62 7.36 0.42 -3.15
CA TYR A 62 6.85 1.39 -2.19
C TYR A 62 5.33 1.22 -1.99
N ILE A 63 4.90 1.11 -0.75
CA ILE A 63 3.48 0.90 -0.39
C ILE A 63 2.87 2.08 0.39
N GLY A 64 3.58 3.21 0.43
CA GLY A 64 3.12 4.39 1.14
C GLY A 64 3.57 4.45 2.60
N GLY A 65 3.38 5.61 3.22
CA GLY A 65 3.68 5.82 4.64
C GLY A 65 5.13 5.57 5.05
N GLY A 66 6.09 5.64 4.11
CA GLY A 66 7.50 5.34 4.36
C GLY A 66 7.79 3.85 4.53
N LEU A 67 6.95 2.99 3.93
CA LEU A 67 7.08 1.54 3.96
C LEU A 67 7.26 0.97 2.55
N ALA A 68 7.93 -0.17 2.48
CA ALA A 68 8.13 -0.95 1.27
C ALA A 68 7.81 -2.42 1.51
N VAL A 69 7.46 -3.14 0.44
CA VAL A 69 7.46 -4.60 0.41
C VAL A 69 8.71 -5.06 -0.33
N GLU A 70 9.44 -5.96 0.25
CA GLU A 70 10.63 -6.58 -0.34
C GLU A 70 10.76 -8.04 0.10
N CYS A 71 11.56 -8.82 -0.64
CA CYS A 71 11.98 -10.16 -0.26
C CYS A 71 13.51 -10.20 -0.25
N SER A 72 14.13 -10.31 0.91
CA SER A 72 15.58 -10.18 1.04
C SER A 72 16.16 -11.11 2.11
N PRO A 73 17.22 -11.86 1.77
CA PRO A 73 17.94 -12.66 2.76
C PRO A 73 18.73 -11.81 3.80
N ALA A 74 18.83 -10.49 3.59
CA ALA A 74 19.43 -9.59 4.56
C ALA A 74 18.59 -9.41 5.82
N PHE A 75 17.33 -9.85 5.78
CA PHE A 75 16.38 -9.87 6.90
C PHE A 75 15.92 -11.32 7.13
N ASP A 76 14.62 -11.59 7.06
CA ASP A 76 14.08 -12.92 7.37
C ASP A 76 14.03 -13.86 6.14
N ASN A 77 14.62 -13.46 5.02
CA ASN A 77 14.61 -14.20 3.74
C ASN A 77 13.19 -14.57 3.27
N ASP A 78 12.25 -13.67 3.49
CA ASP A 78 10.85 -13.82 3.12
C ASP A 78 10.31 -12.49 2.58
N VAL A 79 9.10 -12.53 2.05
CA VAL A 79 8.36 -11.31 1.68
C VAL A 79 7.95 -10.58 2.95
N GLN A 80 8.44 -9.38 3.13
CA GLN A 80 8.22 -8.61 4.34
C GLN A 80 7.99 -7.14 4.06
N ILE A 81 7.42 -6.45 5.03
CA ILE A 81 7.30 -4.99 5.02
C ILE A 81 8.51 -4.42 5.78
N THR A 82 9.21 -3.48 5.14
CA THR A 82 10.35 -2.77 5.70
C THR A 82 10.15 -1.27 5.69
N ALA A 83 10.84 -0.55 6.57
CA ALA A 83 10.85 0.91 6.53
C ALA A 83 11.80 1.41 5.43
N VAL A 84 11.35 2.40 4.67
CA VAL A 84 12.19 3.17 3.75
C VAL A 84 13.03 4.15 4.56
N LYS A 85 14.27 3.77 4.90
CA LYS A 85 15.15 4.54 5.81
C LYS A 85 15.42 5.95 5.30
N ASN A 86 15.36 6.18 4.00
CA ASN A 86 15.43 7.51 3.37
C ASN A 86 14.34 8.48 3.87
N MET A 87 13.23 7.94 4.37
CA MET A 87 12.07 8.69 4.89
C MET A 87 11.96 8.58 6.42
N GLY A 88 12.93 7.95 7.06
CA GLY A 88 12.96 7.70 8.50
C GLY A 88 12.83 6.23 8.89
N THR A 89 12.95 5.97 10.18
CA THR A 89 12.78 4.62 10.75
C THR A 89 11.38 4.46 11.32
N LYS A 90 10.93 3.21 11.40
CA LYS A 90 9.63 2.86 12.02
C LYS A 90 9.84 1.72 12.99
N SER A 91 9.34 1.89 14.20
CA SER A 91 9.42 0.86 15.24
C SER A 91 8.74 -0.43 14.77
N GLY A 92 9.38 -1.55 15.00
CA GLY A 92 8.88 -2.87 14.63
C GLY A 92 9.13 -3.28 13.17
N TYR A 93 9.84 -2.46 12.39
CA TYR A 93 10.21 -2.80 11.01
C TYR A 93 11.72 -2.77 10.82
N ASN A 94 12.24 -3.76 10.11
CA ASN A 94 13.55 -3.67 9.50
C ASN A 94 13.60 -2.45 8.58
N ALA A 95 14.75 -1.82 8.39
CA ALA A 95 14.86 -0.60 7.61
C ALA A 95 15.95 -0.73 6.55
N ARG A 96 15.60 -0.37 5.31
CA ARG A 96 16.54 -0.35 4.19
C ARG A 96 16.73 1.06 3.66
N THR A 97 17.98 1.42 3.37
CA THR A 97 18.30 2.61 2.57
C THR A 97 18.26 2.22 1.11
N TRP A 98 17.44 2.93 0.35
CA TRP A 98 17.32 2.77 -1.09
C TRP A 98 18.13 3.84 -1.82
N THR A 99 18.59 3.54 -3.04
CA THR A 99 19.41 4.48 -3.82
C THR A 99 18.58 5.26 -4.82
N LYS A 100 17.58 4.61 -5.42
CA LYS A 100 16.70 5.18 -6.44
C LYS A 100 15.28 4.64 -6.28
N HIS A 101 14.33 5.36 -6.83
CA HIS A 101 12.97 4.88 -7.08
C HIS A 101 12.54 5.24 -8.50
N GLY A 102 11.45 4.63 -8.99
CA GLY A 102 10.91 4.95 -10.30
C GLY A 102 9.66 4.14 -10.64
N LYS A 103 8.85 4.66 -11.54
CA LYS A 103 7.60 4.06 -11.98
C LYS A 103 7.86 2.83 -12.85
N LEU A 104 7.34 1.68 -12.41
CA LEU A 104 7.46 0.43 -13.15
C LEU A 104 6.78 0.55 -14.53
N PRO A 105 7.41 0.05 -15.60
CA PRO A 105 6.91 0.25 -16.96
C PRO A 105 5.64 -0.56 -17.30
N TYR A 106 5.27 -1.51 -16.43
CA TYR A 106 4.17 -2.45 -16.66
C TYR A 106 2.95 -2.17 -15.79
N ILE A 107 2.95 -1.02 -15.10
CA ILE A 107 1.88 -0.56 -14.20
C ILE A 107 1.38 0.78 -14.70
N GLU A 108 0.08 0.95 -14.74
CA GLU A 108 -0.55 2.26 -14.91
C GLU A 108 -0.62 2.93 -13.54
N TYR A 109 -0.17 4.17 -13.47
CA TYR A 109 -0.24 5.00 -12.29
C TYR A 109 -1.37 5.99 -12.49
N ASP A 110 -2.36 5.96 -11.62
CA ASP A 110 -3.41 6.96 -11.63
C ASP A 110 -2.80 8.34 -11.36
N ASN A 111 -3.12 9.31 -12.21
CA ASN A 111 -2.72 10.71 -12.02
C ASN A 111 -3.50 11.39 -10.88
N ALA A 112 -4.15 10.62 -10.01
CA ALA A 112 -4.68 11.15 -8.77
C ALA A 112 -3.51 11.69 -7.96
N ALA A 113 -3.60 12.97 -7.57
CA ALA A 113 -2.60 13.61 -6.71
C ALA A 113 -2.27 12.68 -5.53
N PRO A 114 -0.97 12.54 -5.17
CA PRO A 114 -0.58 11.67 -4.07
C PRO A 114 -1.41 12.05 -2.85
N VAL A 115 -2.19 11.07 -2.35
CA VAL A 115 -2.84 11.22 -1.06
C VAL A 115 -1.71 11.18 -0.05
N GLN A 116 -1.17 12.37 0.28
CA GLN A 116 -0.24 12.49 1.40
C GLN A 116 -0.94 11.89 2.63
N PRO A 117 -0.25 11.06 3.43
CA PRO A 117 -0.75 10.75 4.75
C PRO A 117 -0.79 12.07 5.52
N ASP A 118 -1.98 12.61 5.68
CA ASP A 118 -2.18 13.84 6.44
C ASP A 118 -1.60 13.67 7.84
N LYS A 119 -0.80 14.68 8.23
CA LYS A 119 -0.40 14.98 9.59
C LYS A 119 -1.66 14.85 10.47
N PRO A 120 -1.58 14.26 11.66
CA PRO A 120 -2.74 14.18 12.53
C PRO A 120 -3.24 15.58 12.83
N ASP A 121 -4.32 15.97 12.19
CA ASP A 121 -5.05 17.19 12.51
C ASP A 121 -5.92 16.89 13.74
N THR A 122 -5.61 17.56 14.83
CA THR A 122 -6.44 17.63 16.01
C THR A 122 -7.53 18.69 15.78
N GLY A 123 -8.47 18.40 14.89
CA GLY A 123 -9.54 19.30 14.49
C GLY A 123 -10.92 18.68 14.67
N ALA A 124 -11.75 19.37 15.39
CA ALA A 124 -13.12 19.07 15.78
C ALA A 124 -14.04 18.67 14.62
N GLY A 125 -14.95 17.72 14.90
CA GLY A 125 -15.86 17.14 13.93
C GLY A 125 -16.72 18.15 13.18
N ALA A 126 -16.74 18.01 11.87
CA ALA A 126 -17.77 18.59 11.00
C ALA A 126 -19.04 17.76 11.15
N GLY A 127 -20.15 18.40 11.53
CA GLY A 127 -21.46 17.78 11.68
C GLY A 127 -22.11 17.47 10.34
N GLY A 128 -21.61 16.48 9.61
CA GLY A 128 -22.20 15.95 8.38
C GLY A 128 -22.74 14.55 8.58
N THR A 129 -23.64 14.11 7.70
CA THR A 129 -24.20 12.75 7.73
C THR A 129 -23.31 11.79 6.95
N ILE A 130 -22.88 10.69 7.59
CA ILE A 130 -22.10 9.65 6.92
C ILE A 130 -22.95 9.00 5.83
N LYS A 131 -22.41 8.91 4.61
CA LYS A 131 -23.04 8.31 3.41
C LYS A 131 -22.00 7.53 2.61
N ALA A 132 -22.43 6.78 1.62
CA ALA A 132 -21.49 6.17 0.67
C ALA A 132 -20.65 7.26 -0.01
N GLY A 133 -19.34 7.05 -0.08
CA GLY A 133 -18.35 8.02 -0.53
C GLY A 133 -17.71 8.86 0.59
N SER A 134 -18.34 8.95 1.77
CA SER A 134 -17.76 9.69 2.90
C SER A 134 -16.41 9.09 3.34
N VAL A 135 -15.48 9.95 3.67
CA VAL A 135 -14.23 9.57 4.32
C VAL A 135 -14.44 9.58 5.83
N VAL A 136 -14.12 8.47 6.47
CA VAL A 136 -14.39 8.24 7.89
C VAL A 136 -13.17 7.66 8.61
N ARG A 137 -13.11 7.89 9.91
CA ARG A 137 -12.14 7.24 10.81
C ARG A 137 -12.86 6.33 11.81
N VAL A 138 -12.31 5.15 12.03
CA VAL A 138 -12.86 4.18 12.98
C VAL A 138 -12.42 4.57 14.39
N LYS A 139 -13.36 4.65 15.31
CA LYS A 139 -13.09 4.96 16.72
C LYS A 139 -12.29 3.84 17.39
N GLN A 140 -11.39 4.20 18.27
CA GLN A 140 -10.62 3.23 19.06
C GLN A 140 -11.55 2.30 19.85
N GLY A 141 -11.24 1.00 19.81
CA GLY A 141 -12.05 -0.02 20.48
C GLY A 141 -13.28 -0.49 19.72
N ALA A 142 -13.58 0.09 18.56
CA ALA A 142 -14.64 -0.39 17.66
C ALA A 142 -14.38 -1.85 17.26
N LYS A 143 -15.45 -2.54 16.92
CA LYS A 143 -15.42 -3.93 16.45
C LYS A 143 -15.98 -4.02 15.04
N THR A 144 -15.75 -5.15 14.38
CA THR A 144 -16.50 -5.47 13.16
C THR A 144 -17.99 -5.48 13.47
N TYR A 145 -18.83 -5.31 12.46
CA TYR A 145 -20.29 -5.33 12.62
C TYR A 145 -20.81 -6.59 13.30
N THR A 146 -20.09 -7.72 13.14
CA THR A 146 -20.38 -9.01 13.77
C THR A 146 -19.70 -9.22 15.14
N GLY A 147 -19.00 -8.19 15.65
CA GLY A 147 -18.39 -8.20 16.99
C GLY A 147 -16.94 -8.70 17.04
N GLY A 148 -16.32 -9.02 15.91
CA GLY A 148 -14.90 -9.41 15.83
C GLY A 148 -13.97 -8.23 16.05
N GLY A 149 -12.70 -8.52 16.39
CA GLY A 149 -11.64 -7.50 16.50
C GLY A 149 -11.26 -6.91 15.14
N LEU A 150 -10.79 -5.67 15.15
CA LEU A 150 -10.20 -5.00 13.99
C LEU A 150 -8.69 -4.93 14.15
N ALA A 151 -7.97 -5.06 13.05
CA ALA A 151 -6.52 -4.89 13.04
C ALA A 151 -6.14 -3.43 13.41
N SER A 152 -5.00 -3.25 14.06
CA SER A 152 -4.58 -1.94 14.61
C SER A 152 -4.51 -0.82 13.57
N PHE A 153 -4.15 -1.15 12.33
CA PHE A 153 -4.07 -0.17 11.24
C PHE A 153 -5.43 0.46 10.89
N VAL A 154 -6.55 -0.24 11.18
CA VAL A 154 -7.90 0.25 10.87
C VAL A 154 -8.24 1.49 11.69
N TYR A 155 -7.73 1.57 12.91
CA TYR A 155 -7.98 2.72 13.79
C TYR A 155 -7.12 3.94 13.47
N SER A 156 -5.99 3.75 12.78
CA SER A 156 -5.01 4.80 12.52
C SER A 156 -5.13 5.43 11.15
N ARG A 157 -6.06 4.97 10.31
CA ARG A 157 -6.22 5.43 8.92
C ARG A 157 -7.63 5.89 8.63
N ASP A 158 -7.74 6.76 7.64
CA ASP A 158 -9.03 7.14 7.08
C ASP A 158 -9.48 6.12 6.05
N HIS A 159 -10.77 5.86 6.02
CA HIS A 159 -11.40 4.89 5.16
C HIS A 159 -12.53 5.54 4.37
N VAL A 160 -12.81 5.00 3.19
CA VAL A 160 -13.97 5.41 2.41
C VAL A 160 -15.14 4.46 2.70
N VAL A 161 -16.31 5.00 2.97
CA VAL A 161 -17.54 4.21 3.06
C VAL A 161 -17.96 3.79 1.66
N SER A 162 -17.80 2.51 1.33
CA SER A 162 -18.20 1.97 0.02
C SER A 162 -19.68 1.60 -0.05
N GLU A 163 -20.25 1.20 1.10
CA GLU A 163 -21.65 0.79 1.21
C GLU A 163 -22.20 1.19 2.58
N LEU A 164 -23.43 1.69 2.61
CA LEU A 164 -24.14 2.00 3.83
C LEU A 164 -25.53 1.35 3.78
N ASN A 165 -25.85 0.54 4.79
CA ASN A 165 -27.15 -0.10 4.93
C ASN A 165 -27.59 -0.01 6.40
N GLY A 166 -28.49 0.91 6.71
CA GLY A 166 -28.89 1.24 8.07
C GLY A 166 -27.71 1.70 8.91
N ASP A 167 -27.40 1.01 10.00
CA ASP A 167 -26.24 1.29 10.86
C ASP A 167 -24.96 0.53 10.46
N ARG A 168 -25.01 -0.25 9.36
CA ARG A 168 -23.87 -1.00 8.83
C ARG A 168 -23.16 -0.23 7.73
N ALA A 169 -21.90 0.11 7.94
CA ALA A 169 -21.04 0.70 6.95
C ALA A 169 -19.94 -0.30 6.53
N VAL A 170 -19.76 -0.49 5.23
CA VAL A 170 -18.60 -1.19 4.67
C VAL A 170 -17.54 -0.14 4.38
N ILE A 171 -16.36 -0.31 4.96
CA ILE A 171 -15.24 0.61 4.80
C ILE A 171 -14.14 -0.01 3.96
N THR A 172 -13.54 0.82 3.10
CA THR A 172 -12.45 0.45 2.20
C THR A 172 -11.24 1.32 2.45
N TYR A 173 -10.07 0.78 2.13
CA TYR A 173 -8.81 1.52 2.07
C TYR A 173 -8.11 1.18 0.75
N GLY A 174 -7.75 2.20 -0.03
CA GLY A 174 -7.17 1.99 -1.35
C GLY A 174 -8.06 1.18 -2.30
N GLY A 175 -9.39 1.30 -2.18
CA GLY A 175 -10.34 0.52 -2.99
C GLY A 175 -10.56 -0.93 -2.53
N VAL A 176 -9.86 -1.39 -1.51
CA VAL A 176 -10.01 -2.76 -0.96
C VAL A 176 -10.90 -2.72 0.27
N THR A 177 -11.87 -3.64 0.34
CA THR A 177 -12.73 -3.79 1.52
C THR A 177 -11.90 -4.21 2.73
N VAL A 178 -11.99 -3.42 3.80
CA VAL A 178 -11.27 -3.65 5.05
C VAL A 178 -12.15 -4.32 6.09
N ALA A 179 -13.33 -3.78 6.31
CA ALA A 179 -14.28 -4.30 7.30
C ALA A 179 -15.70 -3.75 7.06
N ALA A 180 -16.68 -4.39 7.70
CA ALA A 180 -17.97 -3.78 7.99
C ALA A 180 -17.99 -3.40 9.47
N VAL A 181 -18.42 -2.18 9.78
CA VAL A 181 -18.49 -1.61 11.14
C VAL A 181 -19.81 -0.90 11.37
N ARG A 182 -20.11 -0.53 12.61
CA ARG A 182 -21.30 0.29 12.88
C ARG A 182 -21.03 1.75 12.53
N VAL A 183 -22.05 2.45 12.01
CA VAL A 183 -21.96 3.89 11.74
C VAL A 183 -21.63 4.67 13.02
N SER A 184 -22.15 4.24 14.16
CA SER A 184 -21.87 4.84 15.47
C SER A 184 -20.39 4.78 15.88
N ASP A 185 -19.63 3.83 15.30
CA ASP A 185 -18.21 3.64 15.54
C ASP A 185 -17.32 4.42 14.56
N LEU A 186 -17.92 5.24 13.72
CA LEU A 186 -17.24 6.08 12.75
C LEU A 186 -17.26 7.54 13.16
N THR A 187 -16.23 8.26 12.78
CA THR A 187 -16.16 9.73 12.80
C THR A 187 -16.02 10.20 11.37
N LEU A 188 -16.89 11.12 10.94
CA LEU A 188 -16.80 11.72 9.61
C LEU A 188 -15.55 12.61 9.54
N VAL A 189 -14.72 12.39 8.53
CA VAL A 189 -13.53 13.20 8.23
C VAL A 189 -13.83 14.15 7.08
N LYS A 190 -14.50 13.63 6.02
CA LYS A 190 -14.86 14.40 4.83
C LYS A 190 -16.07 13.77 4.15
N GLU A 191 -16.96 14.62 3.61
CA GLU A 191 -18.05 14.20 2.72
C GLU A 191 -17.60 13.99 1.29
#